data_65b4193dd26007c2d341051a969e90a8
#
_entry.id   65b4193dd26007c2d341051a969e90a8
#
_cell.length_a   1.000
_cell.length_b   1.000
_cell.length_c   1.000
_cell.angle_alpha   90.00
_cell.angle_beta   90.00
_cell.angle_gamma   90.00
#
_symmetry.space_group_name_H-M   'P 1'
#
loop_
_entity.id
_entity.type
_entity.pdbx_description
1 polymer ?
#
loop_
_entity_poly.entity_id
_entity_poly.type
_entity_poly.pdbx_seq_one_letter_code
_entity_poly.pdbx_strand_id
1 'polypeptide(L)'
;MKRTQISRRLFTFFDVIPFTFTAIVFVTISVFVYSYLVNNYNIGELSSQAVFAVIAKYLLLFVFAVIIFGFLSALTAYIIFVVRTKRNSEYFKIMFDVAGDNKNGITSSAKLTINKLFFPLFGSVKIRFVFENKFVTKKYALLSKKFRLFSTQHFETECIFDFPYVRNYVLKSVKFYFEDYFSLFSFLLKRPASVQFYILPSDKNKLDIVPNPVSQQNTQVRTNTVKHLPGEYLRFKDFENSDDVRRIVWKIFAKNKELVVRTQELRNNYASKYVLYASFFNNKDLFLQTDSFSRAFLTYYKNSVFGIYSEMKKNKQLDTYIKFDQTINVTSENESFSKEMFEISAAEWQNNLSVADFYKAGDVSVLCISSLITTDDAAKLLNMTNKSTVIVFVKISEALKSNKLRIFAENIFIKPRRGSMDELRLKFLFSPLRKRLLANEKNIIELLNRENSTFYVI
;
A
#
# COMPACT_ATOMS: atom_id res chain seq x y z
N MET A 1 11.64 1.76 22.15
CA MET A 1 11.73 2.76 21.06
C MET A 1 13.12 3.36 20.85
N LYS A 2 13.89 3.76 21.89
CA LYS A 2 15.26 4.32 21.71
C LYS A 2 16.27 3.36 21.04
N ARG A 3 16.26 2.06 21.34
CA ARG A 3 17.21 1.08 20.76
C ARG A 3 17.09 0.90 19.24
N THR A 4 15.88 0.95 18.68
CA THR A 4 15.65 0.83 17.23
C THR A 4 16.05 2.09 16.45
N GLN A 5 15.99 3.27 17.08
CA GLN A 5 16.47 4.52 16.47
C GLN A 5 18.00 4.61 16.45
N ILE A 6 18.67 4.15 17.52
CA ILE A 6 20.13 4.13 17.60
C ILE A 6 20.70 3.18 16.54
N SER A 7 20.15 1.97 16.40
CA SER A 7 20.60 1.03 15.36
C SER A 7 20.40 1.59 13.96
N ARG A 8 19.30 2.31 13.69
CA ARG A 8 19.06 2.93 12.37
C ARG A 8 20.00 4.09 12.07
N ARG A 9 20.34 4.92 13.09
CA ARG A 9 21.34 6.00 12.91
C ARG A 9 22.72 5.44 12.67
N LEU A 10 23.12 4.39 13.36
CA LEU A 10 24.38 3.68 13.12
C LEU A 10 24.42 3.09 11.70
N PHE A 11 23.34 2.45 11.25
CA PHE A 11 23.27 1.93 9.86
C PHE A 11 23.39 3.04 8.81
N THR A 12 22.82 4.22 9.03
CA THR A 12 22.95 5.34 8.08
C THR A 12 24.35 5.95 8.12
N PHE A 13 25.04 5.91 9.26
CA PHE A 13 26.41 6.38 9.38
C PHE A 13 27.37 5.45 8.65
N PHE A 14 27.25 4.14 8.83
CA PHE A 14 28.05 3.14 8.11
C PHE A 14 27.77 3.12 6.59
N ASP A 15 26.58 3.51 6.14
CA ASP A 15 26.26 3.65 4.70
C ASP A 15 27.08 4.78 4.04
N VAL A 16 27.57 5.77 4.79
CA VAL A 16 28.34 6.92 4.27
C VAL A 16 29.84 6.63 4.19
N ILE A 17 30.33 5.76 5.07
CA ILE A 17 31.75 5.37 5.07
C ILE A 17 32.00 4.44 3.89
N PRO A 18 32.99 4.76 3.01
CA PRO A 18 33.26 3.94 1.82
C PRO A 18 33.85 2.56 2.14
N PHE A 19 34.29 2.34 3.39
CA PHE A 19 34.90 1.09 3.86
C PHE A 19 33.86 0.27 4.63
N THR A 20 33.73 -1.01 4.27
CA THR A 20 32.91 -1.94 5.05
C THR A 20 33.72 -2.45 6.25
N PHE A 21 33.02 -2.92 7.29
CA PHE A 21 33.70 -3.54 8.44
C PHE A 21 34.57 -4.71 8.03
N THR A 22 34.13 -5.49 7.04
CA THR A 22 34.89 -6.60 6.45
C THR A 22 36.21 -6.14 5.82
N ALA A 23 36.21 -4.94 5.19
CA ALA A 23 37.45 -4.37 4.63
C ALA A 23 38.46 -4.03 5.72
N ILE A 24 38.02 -3.43 6.82
CA ILE A 24 38.90 -3.09 7.95
C ILE A 24 39.54 -4.37 8.52
N VAL A 25 38.72 -5.38 8.81
CA VAL A 25 39.21 -6.67 9.34
C VAL A 25 40.18 -7.32 8.36
N PHE A 26 39.83 -7.36 7.06
CA PHE A 26 40.68 -7.97 6.04
C PHE A 26 42.02 -7.27 5.92
N VAL A 27 42.04 -5.93 5.85
CA VAL A 27 43.32 -5.17 5.77
C VAL A 27 44.14 -5.37 7.02
N THR A 28 43.55 -5.36 8.21
CA THR A 28 44.27 -5.57 9.47
C THR A 28 44.94 -6.96 9.51
N ILE A 29 44.17 -8.01 9.16
CA ILE A 29 44.72 -9.37 9.12
C ILE A 29 45.84 -9.48 8.07
N SER A 30 45.62 -8.91 6.88
CA SER A 30 46.60 -8.96 5.80
C SER A 30 47.90 -8.24 6.15
N VAL A 31 47.82 -7.07 6.80
CA VAL A 31 49.00 -6.34 7.27
C VAL A 31 49.76 -7.16 8.34
N PHE A 32 49.03 -7.78 9.27
CA PHE A 32 49.60 -8.62 10.31
C PHE A 32 50.35 -9.83 9.69
N VAL A 33 49.70 -10.54 8.75
CA VAL A 33 50.30 -11.69 8.05
C VAL A 33 51.53 -11.26 7.25
N TYR A 34 51.47 -10.14 6.54
CA TYR A 34 52.58 -9.60 5.78
C TYR A 34 53.75 -9.25 6.70
N SER A 35 53.52 -8.57 7.81
CA SER A 35 54.55 -8.23 8.81
C SER A 35 55.17 -9.48 9.41
N TYR A 36 54.39 -10.50 9.74
CA TYR A 36 54.86 -11.77 10.24
C TYR A 36 55.77 -12.47 9.25
N LEU A 37 55.38 -12.53 7.95
CA LEU A 37 56.18 -13.16 6.89
C LEU A 37 57.48 -12.41 6.63
N VAL A 38 57.50 -11.09 6.72
CA VAL A 38 58.71 -10.28 6.53
C VAL A 38 59.67 -10.42 7.70
N ASN A 39 59.16 -10.46 8.93
CA ASN A 39 60.05 -10.49 10.12
C ASN A 39 60.63 -11.88 10.41
N ASN A 40 59.92 -12.96 10.10
CA ASN A 40 60.35 -14.31 10.50
C ASN A 40 61.06 -15.09 9.39
N TYR A 41 60.98 -14.65 8.13
CA TYR A 41 61.60 -15.39 7.01
C TYR A 41 62.50 -14.47 6.18
N ASN A 42 63.79 -14.55 6.41
CA ASN A 42 64.80 -13.86 5.61
C ASN A 42 65.04 -14.59 4.28
N ILE A 43 65.16 -13.85 3.18
CA ILE A 43 65.29 -14.34 1.80
C ILE A 43 66.65 -15.15 1.56
N GLY A 44 67.49 -15.19 2.54
CA GLY A 44 68.84 -15.83 2.40
C GLY A 44 68.91 -17.29 2.78
N GLU A 45 67.88 -17.88 3.37
CA GLU A 45 67.92 -19.30 3.79
C GLU A 45 67.20 -20.21 2.78
N LEU A 46 67.93 -21.17 2.22
CA LEU A 46 67.39 -22.17 1.28
C LEU A 46 66.55 -23.27 1.97
N SER A 47 65.73 -22.90 2.91
CA SER A 47 64.76 -23.81 3.54
C SER A 47 63.48 -23.86 2.74
N SER A 48 62.85 -25.03 2.69
CA SER A 48 61.54 -25.17 2.03
C SER A 48 60.49 -24.18 2.59
N GLN A 49 60.57 -23.81 3.86
CA GLN A 49 59.72 -22.83 4.52
C GLN A 49 59.96 -21.41 4.01
N ALA A 50 61.20 -21.03 3.71
CA ALA A 50 61.52 -19.71 3.14
C ALA A 50 60.91 -19.54 1.73
N VAL A 51 60.97 -20.61 0.92
CA VAL A 51 60.31 -20.57 -0.42
C VAL A 51 58.80 -20.37 -0.34
N PHE A 52 58.13 -21.09 0.55
CA PHE A 52 56.69 -20.90 0.77
C PHE A 52 56.36 -19.50 1.29
N ALA A 53 57.16 -18.92 2.17
CA ALA A 53 56.98 -17.57 2.67
C ALA A 53 57.13 -16.51 1.55
N VAL A 54 58.07 -16.69 0.64
CA VAL A 54 58.24 -15.82 -0.53
C VAL A 54 57.04 -15.91 -1.46
N ILE A 55 56.55 -17.10 -1.77
CA ILE A 55 55.37 -17.32 -2.58
C ILE A 55 54.16 -16.66 -1.92
N ALA A 56 53.95 -16.89 -0.62
CA ALA A 56 52.84 -16.29 0.14
C ALA A 56 52.89 -14.75 0.14
N LYS A 57 54.07 -14.13 0.24
CA LYS A 57 54.27 -12.69 0.15
C LYS A 57 53.87 -12.14 -1.21
N TYR A 58 54.30 -12.75 -2.31
CA TYR A 58 53.89 -12.29 -3.65
C TYR A 58 52.42 -12.52 -3.92
N LEU A 59 51.84 -13.61 -3.46
CA LEU A 59 50.40 -13.88 -3.56
C LEU A 59 49.59 -12.81 -2.79
N LEU A 60 50.01 -12.44 -1.60
CA LEU A 60 49.40 -11.42 -0.80
C LEU A 60 49.47 -10.04 -1.47
N LEU A 61 50.65 -9.68 -2.06
CA LEU A 61 50.80 -8.46 -2.85
C LEU A 61 49.89 -8.45 -4.09
N PHE A 62 49.75 -9.59 -4.77
CA PHE A 62 48.82 -9.74 -5.89
C PHE A 62 47.37 -9.50 -5.45
N VAL A 63 46.94 -10.08 -4.32
CA VAL A 63 45.61 -9.85 -3.75
C VAL A 63 45.40 -8.38 -3.43
N PHE A 64 46.39 -7.70 -2.85
CA PHE A 64 46.31 -6.24 -2.61
C PHE A 64 46.17 -5.45 -3.92
N ALA A 65 46.92 -5.82 -4.96
CA ALA A 65 46.81 -5.15 -6.26
C ALA A 65 45.40 -5.29 -6.86
N VAL A 66 44.78 -6.49 -6.76
CA VAL A 66 43.41 -6.74 -7.22
C VAL A 66 42.40 -5.90 -6.43
N ILE A 67 42.59 -5.78 -5.12
CA ILE A 67 41.71 -4.97 -4.26
C ILE A 67 41.81 -3.48 -4.59
N ILE A 68 43.04 -2.97 -4.76
CA ILE A 68 43.28 -1.57 -5.16
C ILE A 68 42.65 -1.28 -6.52
N PHE A 69 42.79 -2.21 -7.46
CA PHE A 69 42.17 -2.09 -8.78
C PHE A 69 40.65 -2.07 -8.71
N GLY A 70 40.06 -2.94 -7.87
CA GLY A 70 38.62 -2.92 -7.58
C GLY A 70 38.15 -1.61 -6.99
N PHE A 71 38.87 -1.07 -6.01
CA PHE A 71 38.61 0.25 -5.42
C PHE A 71 38.62 1.37 -6.46
N LEU A 72 39.71 1.46 -7.26
CA LEU A 72 39.85 2.48 -8.30
C LEU A 72 38.74 2.36 -9.35
N SER A 73 38.36 1.13 -9.74
CA SER A 73 37.29 0.86 -10.67
C SER A 73 35.92 1.33 -10.14
N ALA A 74 35.60 1.08 -8.88
CA ALA A 74 34.39 1.52 -8.25
C ALA A 74 34.35 3.06 -8.08
N LEU A 75 35.49 3.67 -7.70
CA LEU A 75 35.67 5.10 -7.55
C LEU A 75 35.49 5.83 -8.89
N THR A 76 36.10 5.35 -9.98
CA THR A 76 35.95 5.96 -11.31
C THR A 76 34.52 5.90 -11.79
N ALA A 77 33.83 4.77 -11.62
CA ALA A 77 32.40 4.64 -11.95
C ALA A 77 31.54 5.64 -11.16
N TYR A 78 31.80 5.77 -9.86
CA TYR A 78 31.14 6.76 -8.99
C TYR A 78 31.35 8.19 -9.49
N ILE A 79 32.60 8.61 -9.76
CA ILE A 79 32.94 9.97 -10.23
C ILE A 79 32.24 10.28 -11.56
N ILE A 80 32.32 9.34 -12.52
CA ILE A 80 31.66 9.51 -13.82
C ILE A 80 30.15 9.70 -13.63
N PHE A 81 29.52 8.92 -12.77
CA PHE A 81 28.09 9.04 -12.50
C PHE A 81 27.74 10.35 -11.81
N VAL A 82 28.52 10.82 -10.84
CA VAL A 82 28.33 12.12 -10.16
C VAL A 82 28.43 13.27 -11.16
N VAL A 83 29.45 13.28 -12.02
CA VAL A 83 29.64 14.36 -13.03
C VAL A 83 28.47 14.38 -14.02
N ARG A 84 28.04 13.22 -14.52
CA ARG A 84 26.95 13.12 -15.48
C ARG A 84 25.59 13.53 -14.88
N THR A 85 25.32 13.11 -13.65
CA THR A 85 24.07 13.49 -12.98
C THR A 85 24.01 14.95 -12.54
N LYS A 86 25.16 15.64 -12.40
CA LYS A 86 25.21 17.09 -12.19
C LYS A 86 24.96 17.87 -13.48
N ARG A 87 25.40 17.35 -14.63
CA ARG A 87 25.26 18.01 -15.93
C ARG A 87 23.85 17.86 -16.54
N ASN A 88 23.18 16.75 -16.25
CA ASN A 88 21.88 16.46 -16.85
C ASN A 88 20.91 15.97 -15.75
N SER A 89 19.86 16.76 -15.51
CA SER A 89 18.81 16.41 -14.52
C SER A 89 17.98 15.19 -14.92
N GLU A 90 17.84 14.93 -16.22
CA GLU A 90 17.09 13.78 -16.76
C GLU A 90 17.95 12.52 -16.95
N TYR A 91 19.12 12.46 -16.33
CA TYR A 91 20.04 11.35 -16.49
C TYR A 91 19.46 10.01 -16.05
N PHE A 92 18.53 10.01 -15.10
CA PHE A 92 17.77 8.84 -14.71
C PHE A 92 16.27 9.13 -14.59
N LYS A 93 15.46 8.21 -15.08
CA LYS A 93 14.00 8.27 -14.99
C LYS A 93 13.50 7.04 -14.27
N ILE A 94 12.56 7.25 -13.38
CA ILE A 94 11.92 6.18 -12.62
C ILE A 94 10.43 6.24 -12.91
N MET A 95 9.88 5.12 -13.37
CA MET A 95 8.45 4.92 -13.53
C MET A 95 8.04 3.76 -12.62
N PHE A 96 6.95 3.91 -11.90
CA PHE A 96 6.35 2.83 -11.14
C PHE A 96 5.11 2.36 -11.88
N ASP A 97 5.12 1.07 -12.25
CA ASP A 97 3.93 0.40 -12.73
C ASP A 97 3.26 -0.30 -11.56
N VAL A 98 1.99 0.01 -11.35
CA VAL A 98 1.16 -0.70 -10.38
C VAL A 98 0.77 -2.01 -11.03
N ALA A 99 1.56 -3.05 -10.82
CA ALA A 99 1.21 -4.38 -11.29
C ALA A 99 0.03 -4.92 -10.47
N GLY A 100 -0.89 -5.57 -11.17
CA GLY A 100 -2.06 -6.18 -10.58
C GLY A 100 -1.76 -7.28 -9.56
N ASP A 101 -2.81 -7.72 -8.92
CA ASP A 101 -2.84 -8.66 -7.79
C ASP A 101 -2.22 -10.01 -8.14
N ASN A 102 -1.07 -10.32 -7.57
CA ASN A 102 -0.54 -11.68 -7.52
C ASN A 102 -1.02 -12.36 -6.23
N LYS A 103 -1.36 -13.65 -6.31
CA LYS A 103 -1.95 -14.48 -5.23
C LYS A 103 -1.28 -14.38 -3.85
N ASN A 104 -0.07 -13.84 -3.74
CA ASN A 104 0.73 -13.76 -2.51
C ASN A 104 0.96 -12.34 -1.95
N GLY A 105 0.44 -11.29 -2.58
CA GLY A 105 0.66 -9.90 -2.18
C GLY A 105 0.56 -8.93 -3.35
N ILE A 106 0.52 -7.66 -3.04
CA ILE A 106 0.50 -6.61 -4.04
C ILE A 106 1.96 -6.39 -4.48
N THR A 107 2.30 -6.91 -5.65
CA THR A 107 3.60 -6.65 -6.27
C THR A 107 3.48 -5.45 -7.19
N SER A 108 4.34 -4.49 -7.02
CA SER A 108 4.50 -3.41 -7.99
C SER A 108 5.92 -3.45 -8.55
N SER A 109 6.05 -3.12 -9.82
CA SER A 109 7.34 -3.00 -10.45
C SER A 109 7.74 -1.55 -10.62
N ALA A 110 9.02 -1.26 -10.45
CA ALA A 110 9.57 0.01 -10.84
C ALA A 110 10.49 -0.19 -12.04
N LYS A 111 10.17 0.47 -13.12
CA LYS A 111 11.01 0.54 -14.31
C LYS A 111 11.99 1.68 -14.13
N LEU A 112 13.26 1.36 -14.02
CA LEU A 112 14.35 2.30 -13.90
C LEU A 112 15.07 2.41 -15.22
N THR A 113 15.12 3.60 -15.79
CA THR A 113 15.91 3.91 -16.97
C THR A 113 17.03 4.86 -16.61
N ILE A 114 18.27 4.49 -16.94
CA ILE A 114 19.46 5.31 -16.72
C ILE A 114 20.19 5.49 -18.05
N ASN A 115 20.39 6.74 -18.45
CA ASN A 115 21.12 7.06 -19.65
C ASN A 115 22.61 6.92 -19.42
N LYS A 116 23.28 6.04 -20.21
CA LYS A 116 24.75 5.88 -20.24
C LYS A 116 25.36 5.52 -18.87
N LEU A 117 24.79 4.53 -18.16
CA LEU A 117 25.36 4.02 -16.94
C LEU A 117 26.72 3.37 -17.21
N PHE A 118 27.72 3.78 -16.44
CA PHE A 118 29.05 3.19 -16.45
C PHE A 118 29.19 2.20 -15.29
N PHE A 119 29.46 0.96 -15.60
CA PHE A 119 29.67 -0.09 -14.59
C PHE A 119 31.14 -0.16 -14.20
N PRO A 120 31.46 -0.35 -12.92
CA PRO A 120 32.83 -0.65 -12.51
C PRO A 120 33.29 -1.96 -13.16
N LEU A 121 34.55 -2.00 -13.63
CA LEU A 121 35.14 -3.18 -14.28
C LEU A 121 35.17 -4.40 -13.36
N PHE A 122 35.57 -4.17 -12.10
CA PHE A 122 35.56 -5.18 -11.04
C PHE A 122 34.65 -4.75 -9.92
N GLY A 123 33.31 -4.81 -10.18
CA GLY A 123 32.34 -4.42 -9.18
C GLY A 123 30.91 -4.48 -9.68
N SER A 124 30.02 -3.96 -8.87
CA SER A 124 28.57 -3.92 -9.14
C SER A 124 27.98 -2.58 -8.76
N VAL A 125 26.90 -2.22 -9.44
CA VAL A 125 26.08 -1.06 -9.06
C VAL A 125 24.81 -1.61 -8.41
N LYS A 126 24.52 -1.17 -7.18
CA LYS A 126 23.29 -1.53 -6.48
C LYS A 126 22.46 -0.28 -6.21
N ILE A 127 21.17 -0.44 -6.18
CA ILE A 127 20.24 0.65 -5.89
C ILE A 127 19.37 0.32 -4.69
N ARG A 128 18.92 1.37 -4.01
CA ARG A 128 17.97 1.28 -2.90
C ARG A 128 17.05 2.49 -2.95
N PHE A 129 15.76 2.26 -2.81
CA PHE A 129 14.74 3.29 -2.81
C PHE A 129 14.39 3.66 -1.37
N VAL A 130 14.27 4.97 -1.12
CA VAL A 130 13.93 5.52 0.20
C VAL A 130 12.66 6.34 0.07
N PHE A 131 11.60 5.89 0.74
CA PHE A 131 10.30 6.54 0.76
C PHE A 131 10.15 7.45 1.98
N GLU A 132 9.29 8.46 1.90
CA GLU A 132 9.04 9.43 3.00
C GLU A 132 8.65 8.75 4.30
N ASN A 133 7.89 7.69 4.24
CA ASN A 133 7.38 6.93 5.37
C ASN A 133 8.42 6.06 6.08
N LYS A 134 9.70 6.37 5.94
CA LYS A 134 10.83 5.58 6.48
C LYS A 134 10.90 4.14 5.95
N PHE A 135 10.13 3.85 4.90
CA PHE A 135 10.24 2.58 4.20
C PHE A 135 11.46 2.62 3.28
N VAL A 136 12.33 1.62 3.41
CA VAL A 136 13.57 1.49 2.64
C VAL A 136 13.59 0.10 2.05
N THR A 137 13.78 0.00 0.73
CA THR A 137 13.83 -1.29 0.04
C THR A 137 15.15 -2.03 0.32
N LYS A 138 15.21 -3.30 -0.09
CA LYS A 138 16.47 -4.04 -0.17
C LYS A 138 17.39 -3.40 -1.21
N LYS A 139 18.68 -3.72 -1.17
CA LYS A 139 19.62 -3.37 -2.24
C LYS A 139 19.33 -4.27 -3.45
N TYR A 140 19.07 -3.68 -4.61
CA TYR A 140 18.90 -4.37 -5.88
C TYR A 140 20.17 -4.20 -6.71
N ALA A 141 20.74 -5.30 -7.16
CA ALA A 141 21.90 -5.25 -8.05
C ALA A 141 21.43 -4.91 -9.48
N LEU A 142 22.05 -3.91 -10.07
CA LEU A 142 21.89 -3.60 -11.48
C LEU A 142 22.85 -4.50 -12.27
N LEU A 143 22.30 -5.47 -13.00
CA LEU A 143 23.11 -6.39 -13.79
C LEU A 143 23.10 -5.95 -15.24
N SER A 144 24.26 -5.71 -15.82
CA SER A 144 24.40 -5.46 -17.26
C SER A 144 24.18 -6.77 -18.02
N LYS A 145 23.26 -6.76 -19.00
CA LYS A 145 23.03 -7.92 -19.89
C LYS A 145 24.21 -8.21 -20.84
N LYS A 146 25.06 -7.21 -21.09
CA LYS A 146 26.22 -7.34 -22.00
C LYS A 146 27.43 -6.71 -21.33
N PHE A 147 28.44 -7.54 -21.03
CA PHE A 147 29.73 -7.06 -20.56
C PHE A 147 30.47 -6.41 -21.73
N ARG A 148 30.61 -5.09 -21.72
CA ARG A 148 31.44 -4.33 -22.64
C ARG A 148 32.36 -3.44 -21.84
N LEU A 149 33.68 -3.69 -21.95
CA LEU A 149 34.71 -2.84 -21.39
C LEU A 149 34.55 -1.41 -21.91
N PHE A 150 34.49 -0.44 -21.01
CA PHE A 150 34.41 1.00 -21.29
C PHE A 150 33.17 1.52 -22.06
N SER A 151 32.15 0.70 -22.24
CA SER A 151 30.92 1.11 -22.91
C SER A 151 29.92 1.73 -21.95
N THR A 152 29.46 2.95 -22.26
CA THR A 152 28.33 3.56 -21.60
C THR A 152 27.05 3.06 -22.27
N GLN A 153 26.25 2.30 -21.59
CA GLN A 153 25.02 1.75 -22.14
C GLN A 153 23.79 2.47 -21.57
N HIS A 154 22.77 2.60 -22.42
CA HIS A 154 21.41 2.87 -21.94
C HIS A 154 21.00 1.66 -21.12
N PHE A 155 20.73 1.88 -19.83
CA PHE A 155 20.41 0.82 -18.89
C PHE A 155 18.94 0.91 -18.53
N GLU A 156 18.24 -0.17 -18.78
CA GLU A 156 16.84 -0.32 -18.42
C GLU A 156 16.70 -1.60 -17.58
N THR A 157 16.13 -1.47 -16.42
CA THR A 157 15.88 -2.59 -15.52
C THR A 157 14.53 -2.44 -14.85
N GLU A 158 13.92 -3.56 -14.61
CA GLU A 158 12.70 -3.65 -13.84
C GLU A 158 13.04 -4.22 -12.46
N CYS A 159 12.65 -3.48 -11.42
CA CYS A 159 12.81 -3.90 -10.04
C CYS A 159 11.42 -4.26 -9.49
N ILE A 160 11.25 -5.51 -9.08
CA ILE A 160 10.01 -5.98 -8.49
C ILE A 160 10.08 -5.75 -6.97
N PHE A 161 9.07 -5.10 -6.43
CA PHE A 161 8.94 -4.80 -5.00
C PHE A 161 7.69 -5.41 -4.43
N ASP A 162 7.82 -5.96 -3.23
CA ASP A 162 6.70 -6.36 -2.41
C ASP A 162 6.35 -5.22 -1.46
N PHE A 163 5.29 -4.50 -1.74
CA PHE A 163 4.77 -3.49 -0.84
C PHE A 163 3.74 -4.12 0.09
N PRO A 164 4.00 -4.12 1.40
CA PRO A 164 3.14 -4.84 2.34
C PRO A 164 1.83 -4.12 2.67
N TYR A 165 1.69 -2.83 2.30
CA TYR A 165 0.59 -2.00 2.74
C TYR A 165 -0.09 -1.24 1.60
N VAL A 166 -1.40 -1.17 1.64
CA VAL A 166 -2.25 -0.35 0.75
C VAL A 166 -2.17 1.11 1.20
N ARG A 167 -1.46 1.93 0.42
CA ARG A 167 -1.28 3.35 0.73
C ARG A 167 -0.67 4.12 -0.43
N ASN A 168 -0.63 5.43 -0.28
CA ASN A 168 0.18 6.31 -1.10
C ASN A 168 1.67 6.20 -0.70
N TYR A 169 2.55 5.96 -1.66
CA TYR A 169 4.00 5.95 -1.47
C TYR A 169 4.62 7.11 -2.23
N VAL A 170 5.33 7.96 -1.51
CA VAL A 170 6.12 9.06 -2.08
C VAL A 170 7.59 8.70 -1.99
N LEU A 171 8.24 8.60 -3.14
CA LEU A 171 9.67 8.34 -3.23
C LEU A 171 10.43 9.62 -2.89
N LYS A 172 11.23 9.60 -1.84
CA LYS A 172 12.03 10.75 -1.40
C LYS A 172 13.39 10.82 -2.08
N SER A 173 14.03 9.68 -2.22
CA SER A 173 15.38 9.61 -2.80
C SER A 173 15.74 8.19 -3.22
N VAL A 174 16.65 8.11 -4.16
CA VAL A 174 17.31 6.88 -4.58
C VAL A 174 18.76 6.92 -4.14
N LYS A 175 19.23 5.83 -3.56
CA LYS A 175 20.61 5.61 -3.17
C LYS A 175 21.25 4.67 -4.18
N PHE A 176 22.33 5.11 -4.82
CA PHE A 176 23.17 4.32 -5.70
C PHE A 176 24.42 3.91 -4.93
N TYR A 177 24.78 2.64 -4.98
CA TYR A 177 25.95 2.06 -4.35
C TYR A 177 26.85 1.52 -5.45
N PHE A 178 28.07 2.05 -5.55
CA PHE A 178 29.09 1.55 -6.41
C PHE A 178 30.03 0.69 -5.55
N GLU A 179 29.93 -0.61 -5.69
CA GLU A 179 30.64 -1.58 -4.83
C GLU A 179 31.66 -2.35 -5.67
N ASP A 180 32.83 -2.66 -5.08
CA ASP A 180 33.77 -3.58 -5.67
C ASP A 180 33.23 -5.01 -5.63
N TYR A 181 33.90 -5.94 -6.33
CA TYR A 181 33.47 -7.34 -6.42
C TYR A 181 33.38 -8.02 -5.05
N PHE A 182 34.35 -7.75 -4.17
CA PHE A 182 34.41 -8.32 -2.82
C PHE A 182 33.51 -7.59 -1.83
N SER A 183 32.83 -6.50 -2.25
CA SER A 183 32.02 -5.63 -1.38
C SER A 183 32.79 -5.07 -0.18
N LEU A 184 34.09 -4.86 -0.34
CA LEU A 184 34.95 -4.23 0.66
C LEU A 184 34.77 -2.72 0.68
N PHE A 185 34.53 -2.12 -0.50
CA PHE A 185 34.32 -0.69 -0.67
C PHE A 185 32.92 -0.44 -1.25
N SER A 186 32.27 0.62 -0.77
CA SER A 186 30.93 1.01 -1.24
C SER A 186 30.80 2.53 -1.27
N PHE A 187 30.76 3.12 -2.48
CA PHE A 187 30.56 4.55 -2.67
C PHE A 187 29.09 4.85 -2.82
N LEU A 188 28.54 5.62 -1.89
CA LEU A 188 27.13 5.98 -1.85
C LEU A 188 26.87 7.32 -2.53
N LEU A 189 25.95 7.35 -3.50
CA LEU A 189 25.38 8.56 -4.05
C LEU A 189 23.88 8.58 -3.77
N LYS A 190 23.43 9.62 -3.09
CA LYS A 190 22.01 9.88 -2.86
C LYS A 190 21.50 10.92 -3.87
N ARG A 191 20.42 10.61 -4.56
CA ARG A 191 19.74 11.52 -5.47
C ARG A 191 18.29 11.72 -5.03
N PRO A 192 17.80 12.98 -4.99
CA PRO A 192 16.40 13.24 -4.74
C PRO A 192 15.58 12.72 -5.93
N ALA A 193 14.43 12.19 -5.63
CA ALA A 193 13.44 11.77 -6.61
C ALA A 193 12.07 12.01 -5.98
N SER A 194 11.17 12.64 -6.71
CA SER A 194 9.80 12.90 -6.26
C SER A 194 8.85 12.18 -7.22
N VAL A 195 8.57 10.93 -6.92
CA VAL A 195 7.59 10.12 -7.65
C VAL A 195 6.58 9.60 -6.65
N GLN A 196 5.31 9.81 -6.95
CA GLN A 196 4.19 9.37 -6.13
C GLN A 196 3.46 8.26 -6.87
N PHE A 197 3.10 7.20 -6.14
CA PHE A 197 2.27 6.13 -6.67
C PHE A 197 1.44 5.50 -5.55
N TYR A 198 0.33 4.89 -5.95
CA TYR A 198 -0.61 4.27 -5.04
C TYR A 198 -0.54 2.75 -5.15
N ILE A 199 -0.52 2.07 -4.02
CA ILE A 199 -0.82 0.64 -3.95
C ILE A 199 -2.31 0.52 -3.69
N LEU A 200 -3.04 -0.04 -4.67
CA LEU A 200 -4.49 -0.13 -4.65
C LEU A 200 -4.96 -1.30 -3.76
N PRO A 201 -6.16 -1.19 -3.18
CA PRO A 201 -6.76 -2.28 -2.41
C PRO A 201 -7.15 -3.43 -3.33
N SER A 202 -7.14 -4.65 -2.79
CA SER A 202 -7.54 -5.88 -3.50
C SER A 202 -8.87 -6.41 -2.99
N ASP A 203 -9.65 -6.97 -3.89
CA ASP A 203 -10.96 -7.57 -3.61
C ASP A 203 -10.77 -9.02 -3.08
N LYS A 204 -10.40 -9.15 -1.80
CA LYS A 204 -10.20 -10.46 -1.17
C LYS A 204 -11.41 -10.97 -0.38
N ASN A 205 -12.25 -10.07 0.10
CA ASN A 205 -13.38 -10.38 0.95
C ASN A 205 -14.68 -10.13 0.19
N LYS A 206 -15.23 -11.17 -0.43
CA LYS A 206 -16.53 -11.11 -1.07
C LYS A 206 -17.62 -11.29 -0.02
N LEU A 207 -18.56 -10.37 0.01
CA LEU A 207 -19.73 -10.39 0.87
C LEU A 207 -20.97 -10.12 0.03
N ASP A 208 -21.92 -11.03 0.06
CA ASP A 208 -23.23 -10.79 -0.54
C ASP A 208 -24.05 -9.85 0.36
N ILE A 209 -23.83 -8.55 0.20
CA ILE A 209 -24.58 -7.52 0.92
C ILE A 209 -25.69 -7.04 0.01
N VAL A 210 -26.91 -7.04 0.51
CA VAL A 210 -28.05 -6.42 -0.15
C VAL A 210 -28.33 -5.06 0.51
N PRO A 211 -27.79 -3.96 -0.03
CA PRO A 211 -28.00 -2.64 0.54
C PRO A 211 -29.37 -2.10 0.17
N ASN A 212 -29.98 -1.35 1.08
CA ASN A 212 -31.18 -0.60 0.78
C ASN A 212 -30.80 0.74 0.10
N PRO A 213 -31.40 1.11 -1.02
CA PRO A 213 -31.13 2.37 -1.69
C PRO A 213 -31.62 3.55 -0.86
N VAL A 214 -30.86 4.65 -0.89
CA VAL A 214 -31.26 5.91 -0.23
C VAL A 214 -31.96 6.79 -1.24
N SER A 215 -33.15 7.27 -0.88
CA SER A 215 -33.90 8.25 -1.67
C SER A 215 -33.33 9.65 -1.46
N GLN A 216 -33.10 10.38 -2.55
CA GLN A 216 -32.54 11.71 -2.52
C GLN A 216 -33.65 12.76 -2.34
N GLN A 217 -34.23 12.87 -1.14
CA GLN A 217 -35.30 13.83 -0.86
C GLN A 217 -34.88 15.30 -0.81
N ASN A 218 -33.56 15.60 -0.69
CA ASN A 218 -33.07 16.95 -0.38
C ASN A 218 -32.25 17.65 -1.46
N THR A 219 -32.10 17.09 -2.66
CA THR A 219 -31.44 17.82 -3.74
C THR A 219 -32.45 18.19 -4.82
N GLN A 220 -32.82 19.48 -4.87
CA GLN A 220 -33.59 20.11 -5.97
C GLN A 220 -32.70 20.17 -7.27
N VAL A 221 -32.01 19.13 -7.60
CA VAL A 221 -31.41 19.01 -8.91
C VAL A 221 -32.46 18.39 -9.81
N ARG A 222 -33.29 19.22 -10.42
CA ARG A 222 -34.04 18.84 -11.60
C ARG A 222 -33.05 18.43 -12.67
N THR A 223 -32.86 17.14 -12.83
CA THR A 223 -32.19 16.61 -14.03
C THR A 223 -33.16 16.87 -15.20
N ASN A 224 -32.84 17.86 -16.04
CA ASN A 224 -33.60 18.21 -17.24
C ASN A 224 -33.51 17.17 -18.36
N THR A 225 -33.14 15.95 -18.08
CA THR A 225 -33.18 14.82 -19.01
C THR A 225 -34.22 13.83 -18.60
N VAL A 226 -35.47 14.26 -18.70
CA VAL A 226 -36.61 13.33 -18.70
C VAL A 226 -36.62 12.60 -20.03
N LYS A 227 -35.98 11.46 -20.12
CA LYS A 227 -36.38 10.46 -21.10
C LYS A 227 -37.76 9.97 -20.65
N HIS A 228 -38.80 10.47 -21.27
CA HIS A 228 -40.11 9.91 -21.14
C HIS A 228 -40.10 8.48 -21.67
N LEU A 229 -39.89 7.52 -20.78
CA LEU A 229 -40.39 6.18 -21.03
C LEU A 229 -41.92 6.33 -20.93
N PRO A 230 -42.72 5.94 -21.96
CA PRO A 230 -44.16 5.97 -21.85
C PRO A 230 -44.56 5.05 -20.71
N GLY A 231 -44.83 5.65 -19.56
CA GLY A 231 -45.36 4.93 -18.41
C GLY A 231 -46.76 4.41 -18.74
N GLU A 232 -47.04 3.21 -18.28
CA GLU A 232 -48.39 2.67 -18.37
C GLU A 232 -49.37 3.64 -17.74
N TYR A 233 -50.47 3.92 -18.42
CA TYR A 233 -51.56 4.75 -17.92
C TYR A 233 -52.33 3.95 -16.88
N LEU A 234 -52.06 4.19 -15.60
CA LEU A 234 -52.57 3.35 -14.51
C LEU A 234 -53.73 3.98 -13.71
N ARG A 235 -54.01 5.25 -13.95
CA ARG A 235 -55.13 5.94 -13.23
C ARG A 235 -56.05 6.65 -14.17
N PHE A 236 -57.34 6.70 -13.77
CA PHE A 236 -58.37 7.47 -14.40
C PHE A 236 -58.76 8.59 -13.45
N LYS A 237 -58.92 9.81 -13.95
CA LYS A 237 -59.50 10.92 -13.24
C LYS A 237 -60.64 11.50 -14.06
N ASP A 238 -61.55 12.20 -13.40
CA ASP A 238 -62.63 12.93 -14.07
C ASP A 238 -62.02 14.05 -14.91
N PHE A 239 -62.65 14.30 -16.07
CA PHE A 239 -62.20 15.32 -17.01
C PHE A 239 -62.40 16.71 -16.45
N GLU A 240 -61.36 17.53 -16.44
CA GLU A 240 -61.38 18.97 -16.14
C GLU A 240 -61.14 19.78 -17.42
N ASN A 241 -61.66 21.02 -17.49
CA ASN A 241 -61.54 21.86 -18.72
C ASN A 241 -60.10 22.17 -19.15
N SER A 242 -59.13 21.89 -18.32
CA SER A 242 -57.69 22.03 -18.62
C SER A 242 -57.03 20.78 -19.16
N ASP A 243 -57.74 19.65 -19.21
CA ASP A 243 -57.15 18.36 -19.61
C ASP A 243 -57.19 18.20 -21.14
N ASP A 244 -56.20 17.47 -21.67
CA ASP A 244 -56.09 17.17 -23.08
C ASP A 244 -57.17 16.17 -23.52
N VAL A 245 -58.07 16.62 -24.37
CA VAL A 245 -59.23 15.88 -24.92
C VAL A 245 -58.80 14.55 -25.58
N ARG A 246 -57.58 14.47 -26.11
CA ARG A 246 -57.03 13.26 -26.72
C ARG A 246 -56.79 12.11 -25.72
N ARG A 247 -56.77 12.43 -24.43
CA ARG A 247 -56.58 11.46 -23.35
C ARG A 247 -57.87 10.92 -22.77
N ILE A 248 -59.03 11.38 -23.28
CA ILE A 248 -60.33 10.89 -22.86
C ILE A 248 -60.50 9.42 -23.25
N VAL A 249 -61.00 8.61 -22.32
CA VAL A 249 -61.31 7.20 -22.54
C VAL A 249 -62.74 7.09 -23.07
N TRP A 250 -62.88 7.28 -24.37
CA TRP A 250 -64.19 7.24 -25.06
C TRP A 250 -65.00 5.96 -24.79
N LYS A 251 -64.30 4.84 -24.52
CA LYS A 251 -64.95 3.57 -24.16
C LYS A 251 -65.71 3.65 -22.83
N ILE A 252 -65.23 4.37 -21.85
CA ILE A 252 -65.89 4.60 -20.55
C ILE A 252 -67.05 5.56 -20.76
N PHE A 253 -66.83 6.63 -21.51
CA PHE A 253 -67.90 7.59 -21.83
C PHE A 253 -69.05 6.90 -22.57
N ALA A 254 -68.81 6.04 -23.54
CA ALA A 254 -69.87 5.31 -24.27
C ALA A 254 -70.67 4.43 -23.33
N LYS A 255 -70.10 3.89 -22.24
CA LYS A 255 -70.78 2.98 -21.33
C LYS A 255 -71.50 3.73 -20.18
N ASN A 256 -70.80 4.66 -19.55
CA ASN A 256 -71.24 5.27 -18.31
C ASN A 256 -71.64 6.74 -18.46
N LYS A 257 -71.43 7.37 -19.64
CA LYS A 257 -71.58 8.81 -19.90
C LYS A 257 -70.73 9.74 -19.04
N GLU A 258 -69.65 9.17 -18.39
CA GLU A 258 -68.69 9.91 -17.59
C GLU A 258 -67.45 10.21 -18.42
N LEU A 259 -66.98 11.47 -18.43
CA LEU A 259 -65.80 11.92 -19.09
C LEU A 259 -64.58 11.64 -18.17
N VAL A 260 -63.83 10.65 -18.50
CA VAL A 260 -62.66 10.20 -17.73
C VAL A 260 -61.41 10.30 -18.57
N VAL A 261 -60.33 10.84 -18.01
CA VAL A 261 -59.03 11.02 -18.66
C VAL A 261 -58.02 10.06 -18.08
N ARG A 262 -57.18 9.49 -18.95
CA ARG A 262 -56.03 8.71 -18.53
C ARG A 262 -54.96 9.66 -18.01
N THR A 263 -54.55 9.51 -16.76
CA THR A 263 -53.42 10.21 -16.16
C THR A 263 -52.25 9.26 -16.04
N GLN A 264 -51.11 9.74 -16.45
CA GLN A 264 -49.86 9.06 -16.16
C GLN A 264 -49.58 9.16 -14.66
N GLU A 265 -49.26 8.07 -14.02
CA GLU A 265 -48.77 8.13 -12.67
C GLU A 265 -47.43 8.89 -12.71
N LEU A 266 -47.38 10.05 -12.04
CA LEU A 266 -46.12 10.74 -11.80
C LEU A 266 -45.28 9.83 -10.90
N ARG A 267 -44.54 8.92 -11.52
CA ARG A 267 -43.45 8.29 -10.80
C ARG A 267 -42.48 9.41 -10.44
N ASN A 268 -42.50 9.79 -9.19
CA ASN A 268 -41.44 10.60 -8.63
C ASN A 268 -40.17 9.77 -8.82
N ASN A 269 -39.43 10.06 -9.88
CA ASN A 269 -38.12 9.48 -10.14
C ASN A 269 -37.17 10.10 -9.12
N TYR A 270 -37.29 9.67 -7.85
CA TYR A 270 -36.23 9.88 -6.88
C TYR A 270 -35.08 9.05 -7.36
N ALA A 271 -34.01 9.72 -7.81
CA ALA A 271 -32.78 9.04 -8.16
C ALA A 271 -32.28 8.31 -6.93
N SER A 272 -32.51 7.03 -6.85
CA SER A 272 -32.00 6.18 -5.79
C SER A 272 -30.53 5.94 -6.04
N LYS A 273 -29.73 6.04 -5.02
CA LYS A 273 -28.28 5.78 -5.06
C LYS A 273 -27.87 4.91 -3.88
N TYR A 274 -26.80 4.18 -4.04
CA TYR A 274 -26.13 3.51 -2.93
C TYR A 274 -25.02 4.41 -2.38
N VAL A 275 -24.98 4.56 -1.07
CA VAL A 275 -23.96 5.33 -0.38
C VAL A 275 -23.28 4.42 0.66
N LEU A 276 -22.02 4.11 0.44
CA LEU A 276 -21.16 3.48 1.41
C LEU A 276 -20.46 4.55 2.24
N TYR A 277 -20.63 4.52 3.55
CA TYR A 277 -19.86 5.34 4.47
C TYR A 277 -18.81 4.47 5.15
N ALA A 278 -17.54 4.80 4.99
CA ALA A 278 -16.43 4.09 5.60
C ALA A 278 -15.76 4.96 6.67
N SER A 279 -15.84 4.55 7.93
CA SER A 279 -15.22 5.24 9.04
C SER A 279 -13.82 4.74 9.28
N PHE A 280 -12.84 5.65 9.27
CA PHE A 280 -11.43 5.41 9.60
C PHE A 280 -11.09 5.89 11.01
N PHE A 281 -12.10 6.02 11.86
CA PHE A 281 -11.89 6.41 13.25
C PHE A 281 -11.10 5.34 14.03
N ASN A 282 -10.11 5.80 14.78
CA ASN A 282 -9.27 4.98 15.63
C ASN A 282 -9.12 5.64 17.00
N ASN A 283 -9.58 4.98 18.04
CA ASN A 283 -9.39 5.48 19.38
C ASN A 283 -7.94 5.30 19.85
N LYS A 284 -7.28 6.41 20.15
CA LYS A 284 -5.86 6.41 20.62
C LYS A 284 -5.66 5.63 21.91
N ASP A 285 -6.63 5.65 22.81
CA ASP A 285 -6.50 5.05 24.14
C ASP A 285 -6.47 3.53 24.10
N LEU A 286 -7.17 2.94 23.15
CA LEU A 286 -7.15 1.49 22.90
C LEU A 286 -5.85 1.03 22.23
N PHE A 287 -5.21 1.87 21.39
CA PHE A 287 -4.20 1.46 20.42
C PHE A 287 -2.87 2.22 20.52
N LEU A 288 -2.60 2.84 21.66
CA LEU A 288 -1.31 3.47 21.90
C LEU A 288 -0.14 2.53 21.56
N GLN A 289 0.70 2.96 20.62
CA GLN A 289 2.13 2.71 20.55
C GLN A 289 2.73 1.73 19.53
N THR A 290 2.04 1.07 18.65
CA THR A 290 2.77 0.28 17.65
C THR A 290 2.38 0.64 16.21
N ASP A 291 3.10 1.60 15.62
CA ASP A 291 2.99 1.96 14.19
C ASP A 291 2.97 0.76 13.24
N SER A 292 3.59 -0.35 13.64
CA SER A 292 3.70 -1.55 12.82
C SER A 292 2.38 -2.31 12.67
N PHE A 293 1.59 -2.48 13.76
CA PHE A 293 0.29 -3.15 13.69
C PHE A 293 -0.75 -2.24 13.03
N SER A 294 -0.72 -0.95 13.32
CA SER A 294 -1.65 0.02 12.77
C SER A 294 -1.70 -0.02 11.23
N ARG A 295 -0.55 -0.16 10.57
CA ARG A 295 -0.47 -0.25 9.11
C ARG A 295 -1.05 -1.54 8.54
N ALA A 296 -0.83 -2.66 9.20
CA ALA A 296 -1.39 -3.95 8.79
C ALA A 296 -2.92 -3.93 8.94
N PHE A 297 -3.41 -3.39 10.03
CA PHE A 297 -4.83 -3.21 10.31
C PHE A 297 -5.51 -2.30 9.28
N LEU A 298 -4.85 -1.16 8.96
CA LEU A 298 -5.34 -0.23 7.95
C LEU A 298 -5.45 -0.88 6.58
N THR A 299 -4.44 -1.67 6.18
CA THR A 299 -4.45 -2.39 4.90
C THR A 299 -5.58 -3.40 4.83
N TYR A 300 -5.81 -4.15 5.91
CA TYR A 300 -6.91 -5.11 5.98
C TYR A 300 -8.26 -4.41 5.87
N TYR A 301 -8.45 -3.32 6.63
CA TYR A 301 -9.67 -2.53 6.60
C TYR A 301 -9.96 -1.92 5.21
N LYS A 302 -8.95 -1.34 4.55
CA LYS A 302 -9.06 -0.82 3.19
C LYS A 302 -9.49 -1.88 2.18
N ASN A 303 -8.91 -3.08 2.27
CA ASN A 303 -9.30 -4.20 1.41
C ASN A 303 -10.75 -4.62 1.67
N SER A 304 -11.19 -4.65 2.93
CA SER A 304 -12.58 -4.97 3.28
C SER A 304 -13.56 -3.91 2.78
N VAL A 305 -13.23 -2.62 2.96
CA VAL A 305 -14.04 -1.49 2.44
C VAL A 305 -14.14 -1.55 0.92
N PHE A 306 -13.03 -1.84 0.24
CA PHE A 306 -13.02 -1.99 -1.22
C PHE A 306 -13.83 -3.20 -1.69
N GLY A 307 -13.76 -4.33 -0.99
CA GLY A 307 -14.56 -5.51 -1.28
C GLY A 307 -16.06 -5.20 -1.18
N ILE A 308 -16.51 -4.49 -0.13
CA ILE A 308 -17.89 -4.04 0.04
C ILE A 308 -18.29 -3.10 -1.11
N TYR A 309 -17.46 -2.10 -1.41
CA TYR A 309 -17.72 -1.15 -2.48
C TYR A 309 -17.84 -1.84 -3.85
N SER A 310 -16.94 -2.80 -4.14
CA SER A 310 -16.94 -3.53 -5.41
C SER A 310 -18.19 -4.40 -5.57
N GLU A 311 -18.70 -5.03 -4.50
CA GLU A 311 -19.95 -5.78 -4.52
C GLU A 311 -21.17 -4.86 -4.73
N MET A 312 -21.23 -3.73 -4.04
CA MET A 312 -22.30 -2.74 -4.26
C MET A 312 -22.32 -2.22 -5.70
N LYS A 313 -21.14 -2.02 -6.31
CA LYS A 313 -21.01 -1.51 -7.69
C LYS A 313 -21.40 -2.55 -8.75
N LYS A 314 -21.32 -3.85 -8.44
CA LYS A 314 -21.78 -4.92 -9.36
C LYS A 314 -23.27 -4.83 -9.64
N ASN A 315 -24.05 -4.32 -8.71
CA ASN A 315 -25.47 -3.99 -8.92
C ASN A 315 -25.60 -2.77 -9.84
N LYS A 316 -25.52 -3.01 -11.15
CA LYS A 316 -25.52 -1.96 -12.20
C LYS A 316 -26.77 -1.07 -12.26
N GLN A 317 -27.77 -1.30 -11.42
CA GLN A 317 -29.04 -0.58 -11.45
C GLN A 317 -28.96 0.83 -10.88
N LEU A 318 -28.05 1.08 -9.93
CA LEU A 318 -27.95 2.36 -9.22
C LEU A 318 -26.48 2.81 -9.08
N ASP A 319 -26.28 4.11 -9.09
CA ASP A 319 -24.97 4.71 -8.85
C ASP A 319 -24.50 4.47 -7.41
N THR A 320 -23.24 4.10 -7.24
CA THR A 320 -22.65 3.82 -5.95
C THR A 320 -21.59 4.88 -5.61
N TYR A 321 -21.76 5.53 -4.48
CA TYR A 321 -20.86 6.56 -3.96
C TYR A 321 -20.22 6.08 -2.66
N ILE A 322 -19.00 6.54 -2.41
CA ILE A 322 -18.32 6.31 -1.13
C ILE A 322 -18.09 7.64 -0.42
N LYS A 323 -18.33 7.66 0.89
CA LYS A 323 -18.08 8.80 1.78
C LYS A 323 -17.10 8.39 2.87
N PHE A 324 -16.25 9.31 3.27
CA PHE A 324 -15.25 9.11 4.33
C PHE A 324 -15.44 10.14 5.45
N ASP A 325 -14.93 9.82 6.62
CA ASP A 325 -14.83 10.72 7.78
C ASP A 325 -13.62 11.67 7.73
N GLN A 326 -13.03 11.83 6.55
CA GLN A 326 -11.87 12.68 6.29
C GLN A 326 -11.92 13.26 4.87
N THR A 327 -11.31 14.42 4.68
CA THR A 327 -11.13 14.99 3.34
C THR A 327 -9.90 14.37 2.68
N ILE A 328 -10.10 13.75 1.52
CA ILE A 328 -9.05 13.06 0.78
C ILE A 328 -8.82 13.80 -0.53
N ASN A 329 -7.64 14.40 -0.68
CA ASN A 329 -7.23 15.04 -1.92
C ASN A 329 -6.40 14.05 -2.74
N VAL A 330 -6.94 13.52 -3.81
CA VAL A 330 -6.25 12.62 -4.74
C VAL A 330 -5.89 13.38 -5.99
N THR A 331 -4.60 13.45 -6.29
CA THR A 331 -4.04 13.98 -7.54
C THR A 331 -3.60 12.79 -8.41
N SER A 332 -4.53 12.07 -9.01
CA SER A 332 -4.16 10.98 -9.93
C SER A 332 -4.81 11.21 -11.29
N GLU A 333 -3.98 11.23 -12.31
CA GLU A 333 -4.37 11.37 -13.72
C GLU A 333 -4.50 10.00 -14.43
N ASN A 334 -4.43 8.88 -13.71
CA ASN A 334 -4.52 7.56 -14.32
C ASN A 334 -5.98 7.20 -14.61
N GLU A 335 -6.36 7.28 -15.88
CA GLU A 335 -7.70 6.94 -16.40
C GLU A 335 -8.09 5.45 -16.24
N SER A 336 -7.14 4.57 -15.96
CA SER A 336 -7.37 3.12 -15.91
C SER A 336 -8.05 2.59 -14.63
N PHE A 337 -8.07 3.38 -13.55
CA PHE A 337 -8.66 2.98 -12.26
C PHE A 337 -9.67 4.00 -11.76
N SER A 338 -10.70 3.53 -11.04
CA SER A 338 -11.73 4.41 -10.50
C SER A 338 -11.14 5.33 -9.42
N LYS A 339 -11.60 6.57 -9.37
CA LYS A 339 -11.18 7.60 -8.41
C LYS A 339 -11.31 7.11 -6.96
N GLU A 340 -12.37 6.35 -6.67
CA GLU A 340 -12.67 5.81 -5.36
C GLU A 340 -11.59 4.82 -4.86
N MET A 341 -10.96 4.06 -5.76
CA MET A 341 -9.85 3.17 -5.39
C MET A 341 -8.65 3.96 -4.85
N PHE A 342 -8.36 5.11 -5.46
CA PHE A 342 -7.29 6.00 -4.99
C PHE A 342 -7.66 6.67 -3.68
N GLU A 343 -8.92 7.07 -3.49
CA GLU A 343 -9.41 7.65 -2.26
C GLU A 343 -9.31 6.65 -1.10
N ILE A 344 -9.76 5.39 -1.28
CA ILE A 344 -9.59 4.32 -0.29
C ILE A 344 -8.11 4.08 0.02
N SER A 345 -7.26 4.11 -1.02
CA SER A 345 -5.82 3.90 -0.88
C SER A 345 -5.15 5.02 -0.08
N ALA A 346 -5.58 6.26 -0.26
CA ALA A 346 -5.04 7.44 0.41
C ALA A 346 -5.55 7.62 1.84
N ALA A 347 -6.73 7.07 2.17
CA ALA A 347 -7.33 7.19 3.50
C ALA A 347 -6.35 6.70 4.59
N GLU A 348 -6.31 7.39 5.73
CA GLU A 348 -5.51 7.00 6.89
C GLU A 348 -6.39 6.96 8.16
N TRP A 349 -5.90 6.29 9.21
CA TRP A 349 -6.61 6.34 10.49
C TRP A 349 -6.67 7.77 11.02
N GLN A 350 -7.84 8.21 11.38
CA GLN A 350 -8.09 9.50 12.01
C GLN A 350 -8.58 9.30 13.46
N ASN A 351 -8.36 10.28 14.31
CA ASN A 351 -8.72 10.25 15.74
C ASN A 351 -9.19 11.62 16.26
N ASN A 352 -9.45 12.55 15.35
CA ASN A 352 -9.81 13.91 15.71
C ASN A 352 -11.30 14.06 15.97
N LEU A 353 -12.12 13.31 15.25
CA LEU A 353 -13.58 13.43 15.25
C LEU A 353 -14.21 12.05 15.37
N SER A 354 -15.19 11.91 16.25
CA SER A 354 -15.92 10.64 16.40
C SER A 354 -16.79 10.35 15.17
N VAL A 355 -17.15 9.09 15.00
CA VAL A 355 -18.02 8.70 13.87
C VAL A 355 -19.37 9.45 13.92
N ALA A 356 -19.87 9.73 15.11
CA ALA A 356 -21.12 10.44 15.33
C ALA A 356 -21.11 11.88 14.78
N ASP A 357 -19.92 12.53 14.74
CA ASP A 357 -19.81 13.92 14.28
C ASP A 357 -19.96 14.05 12.76
N PHE A 358 -19.59 13.00 12.00
CA PHE A 358 -19.67 12.98 10.54
C PHE A 358 -20.90 12.27 9.98
N TYR A 359 -21.42 11.32 10.72
CA TYR A 359 -22.51 10.51 10.26
C TYR A 359 -23.83 11.31 10.27
N LYS A 360 -24.50 11.36 9.11
CA LYS A 360 -25.86 11.90 8.99
C LYS A 360 -26.83 10.76 8.70
N ALA A 361 -27.77 10.55 9.61
CA ALA A 361 -28.80 9.55 9.45
C ALA A 361 -29.64 9.81 8.17
N GLY A 362 -29.97 8.75 7.45
CA GLY A 362 -30.80 8.83 6.25
C GLY A 362 -30.05 8.96 4.93
N ASP A 363 -28.77 9.36 4.94
CA ASP A 363 -27.95 9.57 3.73
C ASP A 363 -27.03 8.38 3.40
N VAL A 364 -27.13 7.26 4.13
CA VAL A 364 -26.19 6.14 4.06
C VAL A 364 -26.93 4.82 3.91
N SER A 365 -26.56 4.03 2.88
CA SER A 365 -27.07 2.69 2.65
C SER A 365 -26.31 1.65 3.47
N VAL A 366 -24.99 1.74 3.48
CA VAL A 366 -24.08 0.83 4.18
C VAL A 366 -23.08 1.63 5.00
N LEU A 367 -23.00 1.32 6.28
CA LEU A 367 -22.06 1.90 7.22
C LEU A 367 -20.97 0.88 7.55
N CYS A 368 -19.72 1.17 7.19
CA CYS A 368 -18.56 0.33 7.51
C CYS A 368 -17.80 0.90 8.70
N ILE A 369 -17.68 0.11 9.76
CA ILE A 369 -16.96 0.44 10.99
C ILE A 369 -15.92 -0.61 11.32
N SER A 370 -14.83 -0.18 11.96
CA SER A 370 -13.77 -1.08 12.41
C SER A 370 -13.87 -1.39 13.91
N SER A 371 -13.26 -2.47 14.36
CA SER A 371 -13.17 -2.81 15.79
C SER A 371 -12.26 -1.86 16.61
N LEU A 372 -11.76 -0.77 16.00
CA LEU A 372 -10.99 0.28 16.66
C LEU A 372 -11.87 1.39 17.29
N ILE A 373 -13.17 1.30 17.11
CA ILE A 373 -14.17 2.16 17.77
C ILE A 373 -14.42 1.70 19.20
N THR A 374 -14.80 2.61 20.11
CA THR A 374 -15.21 2.23 21.47
C THR A 374 -16.63 1.70 21.51
N THR A 375 -16.99 0.99 22.58
CA THR A 375 -18.38 0.55 22.82
C THR A 375 -19.33 1.72 22.96
N ASP A 376 -18.91 2.84 23.57
CA ASP A 376 -19.72 4.04 23.78
C ASP A 376 -19.98 4.78 22.46
N ASP A 377 -18.93 4.89 21.61
CA ASP A 377 -19.09 5.49 20.28
C ASP A 377 -19.94 4.61 19.36
N ALA A 378 -19.80 3.27 19.49
CA ALA A 378 -20.65 2.33 18.76
C ALA A 378 -22.12 2.45 19.18
N ALA A 379 -22.40 2.57 20.49
CA ALA A 379 -23.76 2.75 21.00
C ALA A 379 -24.39 4.09 20.53
N LYS A 380 -23.62 5.19 20.58
CA LYS A 380 -24.09 6.49 20.05
C LYS A 380 -24.42 6.38 18.56
N LEU A 381 -23.58 5.72 17.80
CA LEU A 381 -23.75 5.56 16.36
C LEU A 381 -24.99 4.71 16.04
N LEU A 382 -25.23 3.63 16.80
CA LEU A 382 -26.42 2.79 16.66
C LEU A 382 -27.71 3.58 16.91
N ASN A 383 -27.72 4.44 17.91
CA ASN A 383 -28.87 5.31 18.21
C ASN A 383 -29.15 6.33 17.10
N MET A 384 -28.16 6.69 16.30
CA MET A 384 -28.28 7.62 15.17
C MET A 384 -28.60 6.93 13.84
N THR A 385 -28.41 5.61 13.74
CA THR A 385 -28.63 4.86 12.49
C THR A 385 -30.10 4.54 12.27
N ASN A 386 -30.55 4.66 11.01
CA ASN A 386 -31.88 4.22 10.63
C ASN A 386 -31.93 2.70 10.52
N LYS A 387 -33.09 2.09 10.78
CA LYS A 387 -33.31 0.64 10.61
C LYS A 387 -33.05 0.12 9.19
N SER A 388 -33.06 1.01 8.19
CA SER A 388 -32.77 0.70 6.79
C SER A 388 -31.28 0.64 6.45
N THR A 389 -30.40 1.17 7.32
CA THR A 389 -28.94 1.19 7.08
C THR A 389 -28.34 -0.16 7.48
N VAL A 390 -27.58 -0.75 6.57
CA VAL A 390 -26.84 -1.98 6.83
C VAL A 390 -25.49 -1.66 7.47
N ILE A 391 -25.19 -2.28 8.61
CA ILE A 391 -23.93 -2.06 9.32
C ILE A 391 -22.96 -3.19 8.98
N VAL A 392 -21.77 -2.85 8.52
CA VAL A 392 -20.68 -3.82 8.30
C VAL A 392 -19.59 -3.58 9.34
N PHE A 393 -19.46 -4.54 10.23
CA PHE A 393 -18.44 -4.51 11.27
C PHE A 393 -17.22 -5.35 10.88
N VAL A 394 -16.07 -4.66 10.71
CA VAL A 394 -14.81 -5.29 10.32
C VAL A 394 -13.98 -5.63 11.56
N LYS A 395 -13.76 -6.93 11.81
CA LYS A 395 -12.88 -7.42 12.86
C LYS A 395 -11.42 -7.25 12.47
N ILE A 396 -10.77 -6.24 12.99
CA ILE A 396 -9.37 -5.97 12.71
C ILE A 396 -8.43 -7.06 13.23
N SER A 397 -8.86 -7.85 14.24
CA SER A 397 -8.08 -8.99 14.74
C SER A 397 -7.80 -10.04 13.68
N GLU A 398 -8.68 -10.18 12.66
CA GLU A 398 -8.52 -11.13 11.56
C GLU A 398 -7.34 -10.78 10.64
N ALA A 399 -6.94 -9.49 10.56
CA ALA A 399 -5.81 -9.04 9.76
C ALA A 399 -4.49 -9.79 10.06
N LEU A 400 -4.30 -10.14 11.32
CA LEU A 400 -3.10 -10.81 11.80
C LEU A 400 -3.41 -12.21 12.40
N LYS A 401 -4.56 -12.78 12.04
CA LYS A 401 -4.91 -14.15 12.43
C LYS A 401 -3.90 -15.14 11.85
N SER A 402 -3.46 -16.03 12.67
CA SER A 402 -2.52 -17.07 12.29
C SER A 402 -2.82 -18.37 13.01
N ASN A 403 -2.61 -19.48 12.31
CA ASN A 403 -2.73 -20.81 12.91
C ASN A 403 -1.56 -21.02 13.88
N LYS A 404 -1.87 -21.11 15.18
CA LYS A 404 -0.86 -21.29 16.25
C LYS A 404 0.02 -22.52 16.01
N LEU A 405 -0.60 -23.62 15.59
CA LEU A 405 0.08 -24.89 15.32
C LEU A 405 1.06 -24.77 14.13
N ARG A 406 0.65 -24.09 13.06
CA ARG A 406 1.50 -23.86 11.89
C ARG A 406 2.72 -23.03 12.24
N ILE A 407 2.55 -21.92 12.97
CA ILE A 407 3.64 -21.06 13.41
C ILE A 407 4.60 -21.82 14.33
N PHE A 408 4.08 -22.66 15.24
CA PHE A 408 4.90 -23.49 16.13
C PHE A 408 5.71 -24.51 15.34
N ALA A 409 5.10 -25.22 14.41
CA ALA A 409 5.75 -26.20 13.56
C ALA A 409 6.83 -25.56 12.64
N GLU A 410 6.49 -24.43 12.00
CA GLU A 410 7.45 -23.70 11.16
C GLU A 410 8.65 -23.16 11.95
N ASN A 411 8.48 -22.80 13.21
CA ASN A 411 9.59 -22.33 14.06
C ASN A 411 10.52 -23.46 14.53
N ILE A 412 10.03 -24.69 14.67
CA ILE A 412 10.82 -25.83 15.12
C ILE A 412 11.53 -26.52 13.95
N PHE A 413 10.85 -26.72 12.83
CA PHE A 413 11.31 -27.58 11.74
C PHE A 413 11.87 -26.83 10.55
N ILE A 414 11.54 -25.57 10.35
CA ILE A 414 11.97 -24.80 9.19
C ILE A 414 12.49 -23.46 9.70
N LYS A 415 13.73 -23.06 9.30
CA LYS A 415 14.14 -21.65 9.41
C LYS A 415 13.39 -20.85 8.33
N PRO A 416 12.24 -20.25 8.63
CA PRO A 416 11.48 -19.56 7.60
C PRO A 416 12.27 -18.32 7.17
N ARG A 417 12.34 -18.07 5.88
CA ARG A 417 12.58 -16.72 5.36
C ARG A 417 11.37 -15.89 5.78
N ARG A 418 11.39 -15.39 7.02
CA ARG A 418 10.26 -14.65 7.60
C ARG A 418 10.06 -13.39 6.80
N GLY A 419 8.94 -13.31 6.10
CA GLY A 419 8.43 -12.06 5.59
C GLY A 419 8.11 -11.12 6.78
N SER A 420 8.15 -9.82 6.55
CA SER A 420 7.84 -8.82 7.59
C SER A 420 6.44 -9.03 8.22
N MET A 421 5.49 -9.60 7.49
CA MET A 421 4.14 -9.89 7.97
C MET A 421 4.08 -11.06 8.95
N ASP A 422 4.90 -12.09 8.77
CA ASP A 422 4.92 -13.25 9.68
C ASP A 422 5.52 -12.87 11.04
N GLU A 423 6.52 -11.99 11.04
CA GLU A 423 7.03 -11.42 12.30
C GLU A 423 5.96 -10.58 13.02
N LEU A 424 5.14 -9.83 12.27
CA LEU A 424 4.05 -9.05 12.85
C LEU A 424 2.96 -9.96 13.44
N ARG A 425 2.60 -11.05 12.77
CA ARG A 425 1.66 -12.05 13.28
C ARG A 425 2.12 -12.66 14.58
N LEU A 426 3.41 -13.04 14.66
CA LEU A 426 4.01 -13.57 15.90
C LEU A 426 3.96 -12.53 17.03
N LYS A 427 4.39 -11.30 16.77
CA LYS A 427 4.37 -10.21 17.77
C LYS A 427 2.95 -9.92 18.25
N PHE A 428 1.98 -9.96 17.35
CA PHE A 428 0.57 -9.76 17.68
C PHE A 428 0.01 -10.89 18.54
N LEU A 429 0.39 -12.15 18.28
CA LEU A 429 -0.07 -13.32 19.03
C LEU A 429 0.22 -13.20 20.53
N PHE A 430 1.39 -12.64 20.90
CA PHE A 430 1.83 -12.46 22.28
C PHE A 430 1.59 -11.04 22.83
N SER A 431 0.97 -10.15 22.03
CA SER A 431 0.71 -8.78 22.45
C SER A 431 -0.50 -8.67 23.38
N PRO A 432 -0.44 -7.86 24.47
CA PRO A 432 -1.61 -7.53 25.28
C PRO A 432 -2.70 -6.82 24.48
N LEU A 433 -2.33 -6.11 23.40
CA LEU A 433 -3.24 -5.48 22.47
C LEU A 433 -4.27 -6.47 21.90
N ARG A 434 -3.85 -7.69 21.60
CA ARG A 434 -4.75 -8.73 21.06
C ARG A 434 -5.89 -9.04 22.02
N LYS A 435 -5.62 -9.19 23.33
CA LYS A 435 -6.65 -9.48 24.33
C LYS A 435 -7.67 -8.33 24.40
N ARG A 436 -7.19 -7.09 24.43
CA ARG A 436 -8.05 -5.90 24.47
C ARG A 436 -8.91 -5.77 23.20
N LEU A 437 -8.32 -6.01 22.04
CA LEU A 437 -9.03 -5.95 20.76
C LEU A 437 -10.14 -7.01 20.70
N LEU A 438 -9.84 -8.27 21.04
CA LEU A 438 -10.83 -9.35 21.05
C LEU A 438 -11.97 -9.10 22.06
N ALA A 439 -11.66 -8.53 23.23
CA ALA A 439 -12.69 -8.16 24.20
C ALA A 439 -13.60 -7.04 23.65
N ASN A 440 -13.00 -5.98 23.02
CA ASN A 440 -13.77 -4.92 22.40
C ASN A 440 -14.65 -5.42 21.25
N GLU A 441 -14.13 -6.30 20.40
CA GLU A 441 -14.88 -6.92 19.31
C GLU A 441 -16.08 -7.71 19.82
N LYS A 442 -15.91 -8.48 20.91
CA LYS A 442 -17.00 -9.22 21.55
C LYS A 442 -18.08 -8.28 22.08
N ASN A 443 -17.69 -7.24 22.80
CA ASN A 443 -18.62 -6.27 23.36
C ASN A 443 -19.42 -5.52 22.27
N ILE A 444 -18.76 -5.10 21.19
CA ILE A 444 -19.44 -4.44 20.06
C ILE A 444 -20.43 -5.38 19.38
N ILE A 445 -20.09 -6.65 19.17
CA ILE A 445 -20.99 -7.63 18.56
C ILE A 445 -22.21 -7.88 19.47
N GLU A 446 -22.01 -7.94 20.79
CA GLU A 446 -23.13 -8.06 21.74
C GLU A 446 -24.05 -6.85 21.67
N LEU A 447 -23.52 -5.64 21.52
CA LEU A 447 -24.32 -4.41 21.31
C LEU A 447 -25.11 -4.48 20.00
N LEU A 448 -24.46 -4.83 18.88
CA LEU A 448 -25.12 -4.96 17.58
C LEU A 448 -26.26 -5.98 17.59
N ASN A 449 -26.10 -7.09 18.30
CA ASN A 449 -27.14 -8.11 18.45
C ASN A 449 -28.35 -7.63 19.27
N ARG A 450 -28.13 -6.77 20.28
CA ARG A 450 -29.22 -6.22 21.13
C ARG A 450 -30.12 -5.27 20.39
N GLU A 451 -29.57 -4.46 19.51
CA GLU A 451 -30.27 -3.40 18.79
C GLU A 451 -31.10 -3.87 17.57
N ASN A 452 -31.16 -5.19 17.30
CA ASN A 452 -31.86 -5.78 16.14
C ASN A 452 -31.57 -5.09 14.80
N SER A 453 -30.37 -4.54 14.63
CA SER A 453 -29.93 -3.92 13.39
C SER A 453 -29.52 -4.99 12.38
N THR A 454 -29.71 -4.72 11.08
CA THR A 454 -29.14 -5.57 10.03
C THR A 454 -27.64 -5.35 9.97
N PHE A 455 -26.86 -6.32 10.42
CA PHE A 455 -25.39 -6.19 10.41
C PHE A 455 -24.70 -7.43 9.87
N TYR A 456 -23.54 -7.19 9.29
CA TYR A 456 -22.63 -8.22 8.83
C TYR A 456 -21.29 -8.08 9.56
N VAL A 457 -20.64 -9.20 9.84
CA VAL A 457 -19.34 -9.24 10.51
C VAL A 457 -18.31 -9.86 9.57
N ILE A 458 -17.19 -9.15 9.36
CA ILE A 458 -16.06 -9.59 8.53
C ILE A 458 -14.83 -9.83 9.39
#